data_61721909f663031644dbd0f4943cb932
#
_entry.id   61721909f663031644dbd0f4943cb932
#
_cell.length_a   1.000
_cell.length_b   1.000
_cell.length_c   1.000
_cell.angle_alpha   90.00
_cell.angle_beta   90.00
_cell.angle_gamma   90.00
#
_symmetry.space_group_name_H-M   'P 1'
#
loop_
_entity.id
_entity.type
_entity.pdbx_description
1 polymer ?
#
loop_
_entity_poly.entity_id
_entity_poly.type
_entity_poly.pdbx_seq_one_letter_code
_entity_poly.pdbx_strand_id
1 'polypeptide(L)'
;MNNIGTDVYDSFVPTHPLDLQGWVGNQTIFEKLIDQQKPSVIIEVGTWKGKSAIMMANVAKRLNLNCKIYCVDTWLGAIEFWDWLSHTPERNLHLKHGYPQVYYQFLSNVVHTNNQDVIIPVPLPSNLGCKLLKRKNIQSQLIYIDASHETDDVYDDMKHYYELLSPGGIMFGDDYSWESVRNGVNKFVSDRNYQSQLSNDGHINWILKKPL
;
A
#
# COMPACT_ATOMS: atom_id res chain seq x y z
N MET A 1 3.87 -22.75 6.51
CA MET A 1 3.78 -21.32 6.89
C MET A 1 4.43 -20.49 5.80
N ASN A 2 3.73 -19.51 5.27
CA ASN A 2 4.25 -18.66 4.20
C ASN A 2 5.10 -17.54 4.83
N ASN A 3 6.37 -17.86 5.19
CA ASN A 3 7.28 -16.87 5.76
C ASN A 3 7.76 -15.92 4.64
N ILE A 4 7.12 -14.75 4.54
CA ILE A 4 7.64 -13.61 3.82
C ILE A 4 7.96 -12.56 4.89
N GLY A 5 9.26 -12.26 5.10
CA GLY A 5 9.70 -11.10 5.88
C GLY A 5 9.18 -10.96 7.32
N THR A 6 8.73 -12.06 7.94
CA THR A 6 8.24 -12.00 9.34
C THR A 6 9.37 -11.92 10.36
N ASP A 7 10.55 -12.34 9.99
CA ASP A 7 11.77 -12.36 10.80
C ASP A 7 12.59 -11.04 10.71
N VAL A 8 12.16 -10.13 9.83
CA VAL A 8 12.88 -8.85 9.62
C VAL A 8 12.97 -8.00 10.89
N TYR A 9 12.04 -8.16 11.82
CA TYR A 9 11.98 -7.41 13.06
C TYR A 9 12.70 -8.08 14.24
N ASP A 10 13.08 -9.36 14.16
CA ASP A 10 13.58 -10.15 15.30
C ASP A 10 14.84 -9.59 15.95
N SER A 11 15.70 -8.95 15.17
CA SER A 11 16.92 -8.30 15.67
C SER A 11 17.00 -6.82 15.31
N PHE A 12 15.91 -6.27 14.76
CA PHE A 12 15.91 -4.88 14.33
C PHE A 12 15.73 -3.93 15.51
N VAL A 13 16.71 -3.06 15.71
CA VAL A 13 16.63 -1.93 16.65
C VAL A 13 16.32 -0.68 15.86
N PRO A 14 15.26 0.09 16.23
CA PRO A 14 14.93 1.33 15.55
C PRO A 14 16.11 2.28 15.46
N THR A 15 16.45 2.68 14.24
CA THR A 15 17.59 3.58 13.96
C THR A 15 17.15 5.02 13.70
N HIS A 16 15.84 5.23 13.58
CA HIS A 16 15.22 6.54 13.32
C HIS A 16 14.13 6.82 14.37
N PRO A 17 13.90 8.08 14.73
CA PRO A 17 12.75 8.47 15.55
C PRO A 17 11.44 8.17 14.78
N LEU A 18 10.32 8.14 15.51
CA LEU A 18 9.01 8.00 14.90
C LEU A 18 8.74 9.19 13.94
N ASP A 19 8.50 8.88 12.68
CA ASP A 19 8.14 9.84 11.65
C ASP A 19 7.06 9.27 10.73
N LEU A 20 5.81 9.60 11.00
CA LEU A 20 4.65 9.20 10.22
C LEU A 20 4.29 10.23 9.14
N GLN A 21 5.27 11.00 8.67
CA GLN A 21 5.03 11.86 7.52
C GLN A 21 4.66 11.00 6.31
N GLY A 22 3.60 11.37 5.64
CA GLY A 22 3.07 10.72 4.44
C GLY A 22 1.77 11.39 4.04
N TRP A 23 1.47 11.28 2.76
CA TRP A 23 0.24 11.81 2.17
C TRP A 23 -0.81 10.71 2.30
N VAL A 24 -1.84 10.95 3.05
CA VAL A 24 -2.98 10.05 3.21
C VAL A 24 -4.22 10.91 3.15
N GLY A 25 -5.02 10.71 2.14
CA GLY A 25 -6.22 11.49 1.90
C GLY A 25 -7.29 11.28 2.97
N ASN A 26 -8.42 10.71 2.60
CA ASN A 26 -9.51 10.46 3.54
C ASN A 26 -9.22 9.24 4.44
N GLN A 27 -8.74 9.50 5.63
CA GLN A 27 -8.36 8.44 6.59
C GLN A 27 -9.54 7.56 7.05
N THR A 28 -10.77 8.07 7.00
CA THR A 28 -11.96 7.33 7.45
C THR A 28 -12.30 6.16 6.52
N ILE A 29 -11.78 6.17 5.28
CA ILE A 29 -12.02 5.09 4.32
C ILE A 29 -11.41 3.76 4.80
N PHE A 30 -10.22 3.79 5.42
CA PHE A 30 -9.56 2.58 5.95
C PHE A 30 -10.43 1.92 7.01
N GLU A 31 -10.95 2.70 7.96
CA GLU A 31 -11.82 2.19 9.01
C GLU A 31 -13.09 1.57 8.43
N LYS A 32 -13.76 2.30 7.53
CA LYS A 32 -14.98 1.84 6.87
C LYS A 32 -14.77 0.53 6.09
N LEU A 33 -13.73 0.46 5.26
CA LEU A 33 -13.50 -0.71 4.41
C LEU A 33 -12.99 -1.92 5.22
N ILE A 34 -12.14 -1.72 6.23
CA ILE A 34 -11.68 -2.79 7.11
C ILE A 34 -12.84 -3.34 7.95
N ASP A 35 -13.69 -2.45 8.48
CA ASP A 35 -14.89 -2.88 9.22
C ASP A 35 -15.86 -3.66 8.33
N GLN A 36 -16.06 -3.22 7.09
CA GLN A 36 -16.94 -3.89 6.12
C GLN A 36 -16.40 -5.26 5.68
N GLN A 37 -15.10 -5.36 5.37
CA GLN A 37 -14.50 -6.55 4.77
C GLN A 37 -13.99 -7.55 5.82
N LYS A 38 -13.68 -7.09 7.04
CA LYS A 38 -13.05 -7.91 8.11
C LYS A 38 -11.87 -8.75 7.56
N PRO A 39 -10.90 -8.13 6.87
CA PRO A 39 -9.89 -8.85 6.12
C PRO A 39 -8.95 -9.64 7.03
N SER A 40 -8.58 -10.84 6.61
CA SER A 40 -7.45 -11.58 7.18
C SER A 40 -6.13 -11.21 6.49
N VAL A 41 -6.21 -10.68 5.27
CA VAL A 41 -5.07 -10.19 4.51
C VAL A 41 -5.42 -8.85 3.87
N ILE A 42 -4.53 -7.88 4.04
CA ILE A 42 -4.48 -6.62 3.29
C ILE A 42 -3.19 -6.61 2.48
N ILE A 43 -3.23 -6.08 1.27
CA ILE A 43 -2.03 -5.76 0.48
C ILE A 43 -2.02 -4.25 0.27
N GLU A 44 -0.89 -3.62 0.55
CA GLU A 44 -0.63 -2.22 0.25
C GLU A 44 0.49 -2.14 -0.79
N VAL A 45 0.27 -1.36 -1.84
CA VAL A 45 1.22 -1.10 -2.93
C VAL A 45 1.59 0.38 -2.91
N GLY A 46 2.86 0.67 -2.63
CA GLY A 46 3.31 2.00 -2.24
C GLY A 46 3.04 2.25 -0.76
N THR A 47 4.09 2.31 0.03
CA THR A 47 3.97 2.34 1.50
C THR A 47 4.72 3.52 2.11
N TRP A 48 5.75 4.01 1.45
CA TRP A 48 6.59 5.10 1.94
C TRP A 48 7.09 4.82 3.37
N LYS A 49 6.84 5.75 4.32
CA LYS A 49 7.22 5.60 5.73
C LYS A 49 6.22 4.77 6.55
N GLY A 50 5.17 4.21 5.94
CA GLY A 50 4.22 3.27 6.55
C GLY A 50 3.03 3.89 7.27
N LYS A 51 2.71 5.16 7.04
CA LYS A 51 1.59 5.82 7.74
C LYS A 51 0.25 5.10 7.52
N SER A 52 -0.12 4.84 6.28
CA SER A 52 -1.35 4.13 5.89
C SER A 52 -1.37 2.69 6.42
N ALA A 53 -0.27 1.93 6.27
CA ALA A 53 -0.14 0.58 6.81
C ALA A 53 -0.37 0.55 8.32
N ILE A 54 0.26 1.47 9.07
CA ILE A 54 0.11 1.57 10.53
C ILE A 54 -1.32 1.94 10.91
N MET A 55 -1.96 2.83 10.17
CA MET A 55 -3.37 3.16 10.39
C MET A 55 -4.27 1.94 10.17
N MET A 56 -4.09 1.20 9.08
CA MET A 56 -4.83 -0.03 8.81
C MET A 56 -4.57 -1.11 9.87
N ALA A 57 -3.32 -1.26 10.32
CA ALA A 57 -2.96 -2.19 11.39
C ALA A 57 -3.64 -1.84 12.72
N ASN A 58 -3.66 -0.57 13.09
CA ASN A 58 -4.33 -0.10 14.31
C ASN A 58 -5.85 -0.33 14.25
N VAL A 59 -6.48 -0.14 13.09
CA VAL A 59 -7.90 -0.46 12.90
C VAL A 59 -8.13 -1.97 13.04
N ALA A 60 -7.31 -2.79 12.38
CA ALA A 60 -7.44 -4.26 12.47
C ALA A 60 -7.29 -4.75 13.92
N LYS A 61 -6.32 -4.23 14.67
CA LYS A 61 -6.13 -4.55 16.10
C LYS A 61 -7.31 -4.11 16.96
N ARG A 62 -7.82 -2.90 16.76
CA ARG A 62 -8.99 -2.40 17.49
C ARG A 62 -10.23 -3.27 17.28
N LEU A 63 -10.38 -3.81 16.06
CA LEU A 63 -11.46 -4.73 15.70
C LEU A 63 -11.15 -6.19 16.04
N ASN A 64 -10.04 -6.49 16.71
CA ASN A 64 -9.57 -7.83 17.07
C ASN A 64 -9.48 -8.80 15.87
N LEU A 65 -9.08 -8.28 14.69
CA LEU A 65 -8.91 -9.09 13.49
C LEU A 65 -7.53 -9.77 13.49
N ASN A 66 -7.50 -11.07 13.17
CA ASN A 66 -6.25 -11.76 12.85
C ASN A 66 -5.84 -11.42 11.40
N CYS A 67 -5.29 -10.23 11.21
CA CYS A 67 -4.97 -9.65 9.92
C CYS A 67 -3.46 -9.53 9.71
N LYS A 68 -3.00 -9.75 8.47
CA LYS A 68 -1.65 -9.44 8.01
C LYS A 68 -1.71 -8.42 6.89
N ILE A 69 -0.79 -7.45 6.91
CA ILE A 69 -0.69 -6.38 5.92
C ILE A 69 0.65 -6.55 5.20
N TYR A 70 0.61 -6.92 3.92
CA TYR A 70 1.79 -7.01 3.07
C TYR A 70 2.03 -5.66 2.41
N CYS A 71 3.13 -5.02 2.78
CA CYS A 71 3.53 -3.70 2.29
C CYS A 71 4.56 -3.85 1.17
N VAL A 72 4.13 -3.65 -0.07
CA VAL A 72 4.99 -3.77 -1.25
C VAL A 72 5.50 -2.40 -1.65
N ASP A 73 6.80 -2.20 -1.52
CA ASP A 73 7.48 -0.96 -1.90
C ASP A 73 8.96 -1.26 -2.16
N THR A 74 9.62 -0.49 -2.98
CA THR A 74 11.08 -0.53 -3.13
C THR A 74 11.79 0.25 -2.04
N TRP A 75 11.09 1.21 -1.42
CA TRP A 75 11.62 2.26 -0.55
C TRP A 75 12.74 3.08 -1.18
N LEU A 76 12.78 3.11 -2.51
CA LEU A 76 13.72 3.95 -3.26
C LEU A 76 13.14 5.34 -3.54
N GLY A 77 11.87 5.55 -3.25
CA GLY A 77 11.13 6.78 -3.56
C GLY A 77 10.59 6.80 -4.99
N ALA A 78 9.64 7.67 -5.24
CA ALA A 78 9.12 7.95 -6.57
C ALA A 78 10.11 8.79 -7.37
N ILE A 79 9.95 8.84 -8.71
CA ILE A 79 10.90 9.54 -9.59
C ILE A 79 11.04 11.02 -9.26
N GLU A 80 9.96 11.68 -8.89
CA GLU A 80 9.94 13.08 -8.49
C GLU A 80 10.73 13.38 -7.21
N PHE A 81 11.08 12.36 -6.41
CA PHE A 81 11.93 12.52 -5.22
C PHE A 81 13.41 12.56 -5.57
N TRP A 82 13.77 12.11 -6.77
CA TRP A 82 15.13 12.17 -7.32
C TRP A 82 15.36 13.41 -8.17
N ASP A 83 14.31 14.16 -8.50
CA ASP A 83 14.42 15.41 -9.21
C ASP A 83 14.98 16.51 -8.29
N TRP A 84 16.07 17.14 -8.72
CA TRP A 84 16.77 18.21 -7.99
C TRP A 84 15.89 19.44 -7.71
N LEU A 85 14.80 19.62 -8.44
CA LEU A 85 13.88 20.73 -8.28
C LEU A 85 12.85 20.51 -7.16
N SER A 86 12.75 19.32 -6.60
CA SER A 86 11.70 18.94 -5.64
C SER A 86 12.22 18.59 -4.22
N HIS A 87 13.36 19.13 -3.82
CA HIS A 87 13.93 18.89 -2.48
C HIS A 87 13.10 19.60 -1.40
N THR A 88 11.98 18.99 -1.02
CA THR A 88 11.25 19.38 0.18
C THR A 88 11.59 18.44 1.34
N PRO A 89 11.52 18.89 2.60
CA PRO A 89 11.75 18.02 3.76
C PRO A 89 10.88 16.76 3.76
N GLU A 90 9.66 16.86 3.23
CA GLU A 90 8.69 15.77 3.17
C GLU A 90 9.11 14.65 2.21
N ARG A 91 9.85 14.99 1.16
CA ARG A 91 10.34 14.06 0.12
C ARG A 91 11.79 13.63 0.34
N ASN A 92 12.32 13.88 1.54
CA ASN A 92 13.70 13.54 1.83
C ASN A 92 13.91 12.02 1.90
N LEU A 93 14.74 11.50 1.01
CA LEU A 93 15.11 10.08 0.96
C LEU A 93 16.14 9.70 2.03
N HIS A 94 16.72 10.66 2.76
CA HIS A 94 17.77 10.45 3.76
C HIS A 94 18.93 9.62 3.19
N LEU A 95 19.50 10.05 2.05
CA LEU A 95 20.51 9.28 1.34
C LEU A 95 21.75 9.03 2.19
N LYS A 96 22.14 7.75 2.31
CA LYS A 96 23.43 7.35 2.88
C LYS A 96 24.24 6.67 1.78
N HIS A 97 25.38 7.26 1.45
CA HIS A 97 26.22 6.80 0.34
C HIS A 97 25.44 6.66 -0.99
N GLY A 98 24.50 7.58 -1.24
CA GLY A 98 23.66 7.57 -2.44
C GLY A 98 22.47 6.60 -2.39
N TYR A 99 22.23 5.89 -1.27
CA TYR A 99 21.14 4.93 -1.14
C TYR A 99 20.08 5.41 -0.13
N PRO A 100 18.77 5.38 -0.47
CA PRO A 100 17.68 5.80 0.40
C PRO A 100 17.63 5.04 1.74
N GLN A 101 17.33 5.75 2.82
CA GLN A 101 17.15 5.16 4.15
C GLN A 101 15.67 5.02 4.53
N VAL A 102 14.76 5.24 3.62
CA VAL A 102 13.30 5.22 3.86
C VAL A 102 12.83 3.84 4.37
N TYR A 103 13.44 2.75 3.90
CA TYR A 103 13.15 1.41 4.41
C TYR A 103 13.42 1.29 5.92
N TYR A 104 14.53 1.82 6.40
CA TYR A 104 14.86 1.79 7.83
C TYR A 104 13.99 2.73 8.66
N GLN A 105 13.54 3.83 8.07
CA GLN A 105 12.52 4.69 8.68
C GLN A 105 11.18 3.95 8.81
N PHE A 106 10.74 3.27 7.75
CA PHE A 106 9.54 2.44 7.78
C PHE A 106 9.61 1.36 8.87
N LEU A 107 10.70 0.58 8.92
CA LEU A 107 10.88 -0.44 9.97
C LEU A 107 10.85 0.16 11.37
N SER A 108 11.53 1.31 11.57
CA SER A 108 11.52 2.02 12.85
C SER A 108 10.11 2.45 13.25
N ASN A 109 9.32 2.97 12.31
CA ASN A 109 7.94 3.38 12.55
C ASN A 109 7.05 2.19 12.94
N VAL A 110 7.19 1.06 12.26
CA VAL A 110 6.44 -0.15 12.58
C VAL A 110 6.74 -0.64 14.00
N VAL A 111 8.01 -0.65 14.41
CA VAL A 111 8.42 -1.06 15.77
C VAL A 111 7.96 -0.05 16.81
N HIS A 112 8.14 1.25 16.58
CA HIS A 112 7.70 2.31 17.51
C HIS A 112 6.18 2.29 17.77
N THR A 113 5.41 1.78 16.79
CA THR A 113 3.94 1.69 16.89
C THR A 113 3.45 0.29 17.29
N ASN A 114 4.37 -0.63 17.62
CA ASN A 114 4.07 -2.01 18.02
C ASN A 114 3.22 -2.78 16.98
N ASN A 115 3.51 -2.62 15.67
CA ASN A 115 2.76 -3.25 14.57
C ASN A 115 3.56 -4.33 13.81
N GLN A 116 4.73 -4.77 14.31
CA GLN A 116 5.56 -5.79 13.70
C GLN A 116 4.92 -7.18 13.61
N ASP A 117 3.91 -7.42 14.40
CA ASP A 117 3.09 -8.64 14.36
C ASP A 117 2.04 -8.63 13.24
N VAL A 118 1.72 -7.47 12.67
CA VAL A 118 0.69 -7.28 11.62
C VAL A 118 1.32 -6.93 10.28
N ILE A 119 2.31 -6.04 10.26
CA ILE A 119 2.89 -5.44 9.04
C ILE A 119 4.08 -6.25 8.55
N ILE A 120 4.05 -6.65 7.28
CA ILE A 120 5.06 -7.48 6.63
C ILE A 120 5.63 -6.73 5.44
N PRO A 121 6.90 -6.28 5.46
CA PRO A 121 7.51 -5.62 4.32
C PRO A 121 7.81 -6.60 3.19
N VAL A 122 7.58 -6.15 1.96
CA VAL A 122 7.93 -6.84 0.73
C VAL A 122 8.78 -5.88 -0.11
N PRO A 123 10.11 -5.83 0.10
CA PRO A 123 11.00 -4.83 -0.50
C PRO A 123 11.29 -5.16 -1.97
N LEU A 124 10.27 -5.03 -2.80
CA LEU A 124 10.31 -5.33 -4.23
C LEU A 124 9.52 -4.29 -5.03
N PRO A 125 9.89 -4.07 -6.31
CA PRO A 125 9.02 -3.37 -7.23
C PRO A 125 7.64 -4.04 -7.30
N SER A 126 6.61 -3.25 -7.55
CA SER A 126 5.20 -3.66 -7.53
C SER A 126 4.96 -4.97 -8.31
N ASN A 127 5.43 -5.05 -9.55
CA ASN A 127 5.27 -6.22 -10.42
C ASN A 127 5.96 -7.49 -9.89
N LEU A 128 7.09 -7.37 -9.21
CA LEU A 128 7.80 -8.51 -8.59
C LEU A 128 7.17 -8.88 -7.24
N GLY A 129 6.72 -7.91 -6.47
CA GLY A 129 5.96 -8.10 -5.24
C GLY A 129 4.70 -8.93 -5.49
N CYS A 130 3.90 -8.52 -6.48
CA CYS A 130 2.73 -9.29 -6.91
C CYS A 130 3.08 -10.75 -7.29
N LYS A 131 4.12 -10.96 -8.09
CA LYS A 131 4.57 -12.31 -8.48
C LYS A 131 4.99 -13.14 -7.27
N LEU A 132 5.68 -12.54 -6.29
CA LEU A 132 6.08 -13.22 -5.06
C LEU A 132 4.84 -13.63 -4.25
N LEU A 133 3.91 -12.70 -4.01
CA LEU A 133 2.67 -12.97 -3.27
C LEU A 133 1.84 -14.06 -3.94
N LYS A 134 1.74 -14.05 -5.28
CA LYS A 134 1.06 -15.09 -6.06
C LYS A 134 1.72 -16.47 -5.87
N ARG A 135 3.04 -16.56 -5.93
CA ARG A 135 3.79 -17.81 -5.68
C ARG A 135 3.62 -18.36 -4.27
N LYS A 136 3.34 -17.47 -3.32
CA LYS A 136 3.06 -17.82 -1.92
C LYS A 136 1.58 -18.10 -1.64
N ASN A 137 0.75 -18.10 -2.69
CA ASN A 137 -0.72 -18.30 -2.60
C ASN A 137 -1.39 -17.30 -1.64
N ILE A 138 -0.89 -16.05 -1.61
CA ILE A 138 -1.51 -14.98 -0.84
C ILE A 138 -2.71 -14.44 -1.64
N GLN A 139 -3.89 -14.51 -1.02
CA GLN A 139 -5.11 -13.86 -1.50
C GLN A 139 -5.53 -12.80 -0.50
N SER A 140 -6.08 -11.70 -0.97
CA SER A 140 -6.43 -10.55 -0.14
C SER A 140 -7.90 -10.18 -0.28
N GLN A 141 -8.54 -9.77 0.79
CA GLN A 141 -9.89 -9.21 0.79
C GLN A 141 -9.89 -7.69 0.59
N LEU A 142 -8.75 -7.05 0.85
CA LEU A 142 -8.63 -5.60 0.73
C LEU A 142 -7.25 -5.23 0.16
N ILE A 143 -7.23 -4.49 -0.95
CA ILE A 143 -5.98 -4.04 -1.60
C ILE A 143 -6.01 -2.53 -1.71
N TYR A 144 -4.98 -1.86 -1.20
CA TYR A 144 -4.76 -0.42 -1.31
C TYR A 144 -3.61 -0.14 -2.27
N ILE A 145 -3.84 0.71 -3.28
CA ILE A 145 -2.84 1.12 -4.28
C ILE A 145 -2.60 2.63 -4.14
N ASP A 146 -1.37 2.98 -3.81
CA ASP A 146 -0.89 4.34 -3.60
C ASP A 146 0.61 4.41 -3.93
N ALA A 147 0.97 4.04 -5.17
CA ALA A 147 2.37 3.90 -5.60
C ALA A 147 2.76 4.98 -6.63
N SER A 148 2.79 4.64 -7.91
CA SER A 148 3.06 5.59 -8.99
C SER A 148 1.78 6.34 -9.37
N HIS A 149 1.97 7.59 -9.83
CA HIS A 149 0.87 8.41 -10.34
C HIS A 149 0.82 8.45 -11.88
N GLU A 150 1.66 7.67 -12.57
CA GLU A 150 1.64 7.56 -14.02
C GLU A 150 0.52 6.64 -14.49
N THR A 151 -0.18 7.01 -15.57
CA THR A 151 -1.37 6.31 -16.07
C THR A 151 -1.15 4.82 -16.30
N ASP A 152 -0.05 4.46 -16.97
CA ASP A 152 0.22 3.06 -17.30
C ASP A 152 0.68 2.25 -16.08
N ASP A 153 1.39 2.87 -15.13
CA ASP A 153 1.79 2.21 -13.87
C ASP A 153 0.56 1.89 -13.00
N VAL A 154 -0.36 2.85 -12.84
CA VAL A 154 -1.63 2.63 -12.13
C VAL A 154 -2.44 1.50 -12.75
N TYR A 155 -2.57 1.51 -14.09
CA TYR A 155 -3.26 0.45 -14.83
C TYR A 155 -2.61 -0.92 -14.61
N ASP A 156 -1.29 -1.01 -14.70
CA ASP A 156 -0.54 -2.26 -14.54
C ASP A 156 -0.60 -2.76 -13.10
N ASP A 157 -0.53 -1.89 -12.10
CA ASP A 157 -0.71 -2.26 -10.70
C ASP A 157 -2.10 -2.82 -10.45
N MET A 158 -3.15 -2.14 -10.91
CA MET A 158 -4.51 -2.67 -10.81
C MET A 158 -4.64 -4.04 -11.47
N LYS A 159 -4.06 -4.22 -12.67
CA LYS A 159 -4.09 -5.48 -13.42
C LYS A 159 -3.39 -6.61 -12.67
N HIS A 160 -2.22 -6.36 -12.11
CA HIS A 160 -1.44 -7.35 -11.39
C HIS A 160 -2.12 -7.76 -10.07
N TYR A 161 -2.51 -6.77 -9.26
CA TYR A 161 -3.04 -7.04 -7.92
C TYR A 161 -4.50 -7.48 -7.93
N TYR A 162 -5.28 -7.18 -8.98
CA TYR A 162 -6.62 -7.71 -9.10
C TYR A 162 -6.69 -9.24 -9.14
N GLU A 163 -5.63 -9.91 -9.59
CA GLU A 163 -5.53 -11.37 -9.57
C GLU A 163 -5.41 -11.92 -8.13
N LEU A 164 -4.86 -11.13 -7.21
CA LEU A 164 -4.72 -11.48 -5.79
C LEU A 164 -5.96 -11.12 -4.97
N LEU A 165 -6.89 -10.33 -5.53
CA LEU A 165 -8.10 -9.92 -4.85
C LEU A 165 -9.10 -11.08 -4.84
N SER A 166 -9.60 -11.43 -3.65
CA SER A 166 -10.64 -12.46 -3.47
C SER A 166 -11.95 -12.04 -4.12
N PRO A 167 -12.82 -12.97 -4.57
CA PRO A 167 -14.19 -12.63 -4.95
C PRO A 167 -14.91 -11.86 -3.84
N GLY A 168 -15.64 -10.81 -4.19
CA GLY A 168 -16.30 -9.91 -3.24
C GLY A 168 -15.38 -8.94 -2.50
N GLY A 169 -14.06 -9.07 -2.67
CA GLY A 169 -13.06 -8.18 -2.09
C GLY A 169 -13.07 -6.78 -2.71
N ILE A 170 -12.36 -5.85 -2.07
CA ILE A 170 -12.29 -4.46 -2.48
C ILE A 170 -10.83 -4.09 -2.79
N MET A 171 -10.63 -3.48 -3.95
CA MET A 171 -9.43 -2.75 -4.32
C MET A 171 -9.75 -1.26 -4.28
N PHE A 172 -8.89 -0.45 -3.69
CA PHE A 172 -9.08 0.99 -3.60
C PHE A 172 -7.73 1.71 -3.66
N GLY A 173 -7.75 2.99 -3.91
CA GLY A 173 -6.52 3.78 -3.97
C GLY A 173 -6.79 5.26 -3.76
N ASP A 174 -5.71 6.05 -3.70
CA ASP A 174 -5.73 7.50 -3.51
C ASP A 174 -5.64 8.24 -4.86
N ASP A 175 -5.57 9.55 -4.79
CA ASP A 175 -5.27 10.49 -5.89
C ASP A 175 -6.20 10.42 -7.12
N TYR A 176 -7.46 9.96 -6.98
CA TYR A 176 -8.41 9.91 -8.10
C TYR A 176 -8.73 11.30 -8.70
N SER A 177 -8.41 12.37 -7.98
CA SER A 177 -8.48 13.74 -8.49
C SER A 177 -7.40 14.03 -9.54
N TRP A 178 -6.28 13.31 -9.53
CA TRP A 178 -5.23 13.46 -10.53
C TRP A 178 -5.65 12.79 -11.84
N GLU A 179 -5.47 13.51 -12.94
CA GLU A 179 -5.92 13.05 -14.26
C GLU A 179 -5.25 11.75 -14.68
N SER A 180 -3.94 11.61 -14.45
CA SER A 180 -3.17 10.42 -14.80
C SER A 180 -3.65 9.19 -14.02
N VAL A 181 -3.88 9.31 -12.71
CA VAL A 181 -4.42 8.23 -11.88
C VAL A 181 -5.83 7.84 -12.34
N ARG A 182 -6.70 8.83 -12.51
CA ARG A 182 -8.07 8.60 -12.99
C ARG A 182 -8.11 7.91 -14.35
N ASN A 183 -7.21 8.26 -15.27
CA ASN A 183 -7.12 7.64 -16.58
C ASN A 183 -6.69 6.17 -16.47
N GLY A 184 -5.70 5.84 -15.64
CA GLY A 184 -5.27 4.46 -15.38
C GLY A 184 -6.39 3.60 -14.80
N VAL A 185 -7.09 4.10 -13.78
CA VAL A 185 -8.24 3.43 -13.16
C VAL A 185 -9.37 3.21 -14.17
N ASN A 186 -9.75 4.26 -14.92
CA ASN A 186 -10.84 4.16 -15.89
C ASN A 186 -10.50 3.23 -17.05
N LYS A 187 -9.26 3.21 -17.53
CA LYS A 187 -8.77 2.26 -18.54
C LYS A 187 -8.94 0.81 -18.06
N PHE A 188 -8.47 0.52 -16.83
CA PHE A 188 -8.61 -0.81 -16.24
C PHE A 188 -10.07 -1.26 -16.12
N VAL A 189 -10.93 -0.37 -15.63
CA VAL A 189 -12.37 -0.63 -15.43
C VAL A 189 -13.07 -0.83 -16.76
N SER A 190 -12.72 -0.04 -17.78
CA SER A 190 -13.29 -0.14 -19.14
C SER A 190 -12.92 -1.47 -19.80
N ASP A 191 -11.65 -1.87 -19.75
CA ASP A 191 -11.16 -3.10 -20.38
C ASP A 191 -11.85 -4.36 -19.83
N ARG A 192 -12.44 -4.27 -18.64
CA ARG A 192 -13.14 -5.38 -17.96
C ARG A 192 -14.65 -5.23 -17.88
N ASN A 193 -15.21 -4.14 -18.39
CA ASN A 193 -16.62 -3.79 -18.25
C ASN A 193 -17.08 -3.73 -16.77
N TYR A 194 -16.25 -3.12 -15.91
CA TYR A 194 -16.50 -3.01 -14.46
C TYR A 194 -16.98 -1.63 -14.01
N GLN A 195 -17.59 -0.82 -14.92
CA GLN A 195 -18.03 0.54 -14.60
C GLN A 195 -19.03 0.59 -13.44
N SER A 196 -19.90 -0.41 -13.33
CA SER A 196 -20.88 -0.50 -12.24
C SER A 196 -20.27 -0.89 -10.89
N GLN A 197 -19.03 -1.38 -10.86
CA GLN A 197 -18.28 -1.76 -9.66
C GLN A 197 -17.40 -0.63 -9.14
N LEU A 198 -17.13 0.39 -9.96
CA LEU A 198 -16.34 1.55 -9.58
C LEU A 198 -17.20 2.58 -8.87
N SER A 199 -16.71 3.05 -7.73
CA SER A 199 -17.25 4.19 -6.99
C SER A 199 -16.10 5.03 -6.44
N ASN A 200 -16.41 6.17 -5.82
CA ASN A 200 -15.43 6.96 -5.08
C ASN A 200 -16.03 7.38 -3.74
N ASP A 201 -15.20 7.90 -2.85
CA ASP A 201 -15.62 8.30 -1.51
C ASP A 201 -16.16 9.74 -1.45
N GLY A 202 -16.33 10.39 -2.59
CA GLY A 202 -16.68 11.80 -2.69
C GLY A 202 -15.52 12.77 -2.48
N HIS A 203 -14.32 12.24 -2.29
CA HIS A 203 -13.08 13.00 -2.09
C HIS A 203 -12.05 12.62 -3.17
N ILE A 204 -11.02 11.90 -2.77
CA ILE A 204 -9.88 11.55 -3.64
C ILE A 204 -9.67 10.05 -3.81
N ASN A 205 -10.38 9.21 -3.05
CA ASN A 205 -10.21 7.76 -3.16
C ASN A 205 -11.17 7.16 -4.19
N TRP A 206 -10.64 6.25 -5.00
CA TRP A 206 -11.43 5.36 -5.84
C TRP A 206 -11.60 3.99 -5.16
N ILE A 207 -12.73 3.34 -5.43
CA ILE A 207 -13.11 2.06 -4.80
C ILE A 207 -13.66 1.16 -5.89
N LEU A 208 -13.07 -0.03 -6.06
CA LEU A 208 -13.49 -1.06 -6.99
C LEU A 208 -13.84 -2.34 -6.24
N LYS A 209 -15.08 -2.80 -6.34
CA LYS A 209 -15.50 -4.07 -5.75
C LYS A 209 -15.41 -5.19 -6.78
N LYS A 210 -14.69 -6.28 -6.44
CA LYS A 210 -14.64 -7.48 -7.28
C LYS A 210 -15.99 -8.22 -7.20
N PRO A 211 -16.58 -8.65 -8.32
CA PRO A 211 -17.75 -9.52 -8.30
C PRO A 211 -17.50 -10.83 -7.51
N LEU A 212 -18.60 -11.45 -7.04
CA LEU A 212 -18.56 -12.74 -6.34
C LEU A 212 -18.21 -13.90 -7.26
#